data_c9fd88898a96a5ce66cd4eab9efb16a6
#
_entry.id   c9fd88898a96a5ce66cd4eab9efb16a6
#
_cell.length_a   1.000
_cell.length_b   1.000
_cell.length_c   1.000
_cell.angle_alpha   90.00
_cell.angle_beta   90.00
_cell.angle_gamma   90.00
#
_symmetry.space_group_name_H-M   'P 1'
#
loop_
_entity.id
_entity.type
_entity.pdbx_description
1 polymer ?
#
loop_
_entity_poly.entity_id
_entity_poly.type
_entity_poly.pdbx_seq_one_letter_code
_entity_poly.pdbx_strand_id
1 'polypeptide(L)'
;AAFGGNPDNITIMGQSAGAMSSHVLTFSPLATPMIHQAILQSGSIACFPSPMVFTKAQAQAVTDKFYELCGVSSIEEVRRLPAEDLLDKSDELMTLYPSLPFRPVVDGHILPDTPDVLTKEGGMAHIPYLMGVTKDDLFIPEGASHREGGFFTAAVSFANACRKQNLPVYLYEFCHDLPGSDDGAFHSSELWYTFGTLNRCWRPMTDEDHALAEEMVTCWTSFMKQGDPNEDVKEEWKAWTEEGGFIKTFA
;
A
#
# COMPACT_ATOMS: atom_id res chain seq x y z
N ALA A 1 13.63 18.55 -7.88
CA ALA A 1 14.88 19.30 -8.11
C ALA A 1 15.14 20.39 -7.07
N ALA A 2 14.12 21.12 -6.58
CA ALA A 2 14.30 22.23 -5.61
C ALA A 2 14.96 21.81 -4.30
N PHE A 3 14.78 20.56 -3.87
CA PHE A 3 15.35 19.98 -2.65
C PHE A 3 16.48 18.98 -2.93
N GLY A 4 17.05 18.97 -4.13
CA GLY A 4 18.16 18.08 -4.52
C GLY A 4 17.76 16.68 -4.97
N GLY A 5 16.46 16.37 -5.07
CA GLY A 5 15.98 15.09 -5.59
C GLY A 5 16.14 14.98 -7.12
N ASN A 6 16.24 13.75 -7.61
CA ASN A 6 16.27 13.45 -9.05
C ASN A 6 14.83 13.35 -9.57
N PRO A 7 14.36 14.27 -10.45
CA PRO A 7 13.00 14.21 -10.99
C PRO A 7 12.79 13.03 -11.95
N ASP A 8 13.86 12.44 -12.47
CA ASP A 8 13.83 11.31 -13.39
C ASP A 8 13.95 9.95 -12.66
N ASN A 9 13.87 9.96 -11.32
CA ASN A 9 13.84 8.75 -10.49
C ASN A 9 13.01 9.00 -9.23
N ILE A 10 11.69 8.91 -9.38
CA ILE A 10 10.72 9.10 -8.30
C ILE A 10 10.04 7.76 -8.01
N THR A 11 10.28 7.23 -6.83
CA THR A 11 9.56 6.07 -6.29
C THR A 11 8.45 6.53 -5.36
N ILE A 12 7.23 6.08 -5.63
CA ILE A 12 6.14 6.22 -4.64
C ILE A 12 6.10 4.98 -3.75
N MET A 13 5.89 5.20 -2.47
CA MET A 13 5.88 4.12 -1.48
C MET A 13 4.80 4.35 -0.45
N GLY A 14 4.18 3.27 0.01
CA GLY A 14 3.23 3.33 1.11
C GLY A 14 2.94 1.97 1.71
N GLN A 15 2.41 1.99 2.94
CA GLN A 15 1.93 0.83 3.66
C GLN A 15 0.44 1.02 3.97
N SER A 16 -0.37 -0.08 3.91
CA SER A 16 -1.80 -0.04 4.23
C SER A 16 -2.56 1.01 3.39
N ALA A 17 -3.25 1.94 4.03
CA ALA A 17 -3.92 3.06 3.34
C ALA A 17 -2.95 3.91 2.51
N GLY A 18 -1.68 4.04 2.93
CA GLY A 18 -0.62 4.69 2.15
C GLY A 18 -0.26 3.92 0.88
N ALA A 19 -0.23 2.57 0.95
CA ALA A 19 -0.05 1.73 -0.23
C ALA A 19 -1.24 1.86 -1.19
N MET A 20 -2.47 1.87 -0.67
CA MET A 20 -3.67 2.11 -1.47
C MET A 20 -3.64 3.47 -2.15
N SER A 21 -3.23 4.52 -1.44
CA SER A 21 -3.08 5.87 -2.00
C SER A 21 -2.01 5.92 -3.09
N SER A 22 -0.85 5.28 -2.86
CA SER A 22 0.21 5.15 -3.87
C SER A 22 -0.29 4.37 -5.09
N HIS A 23 -1.04 3.29 -4.87
CA HIS A 23 -1.60 2.50 -5.96
C HIS A 23 -2.63 3.28 -6.81
N VAL A 24 -3.48 4.13 -6.18
CA VAL A 24 -4.36 5.05 -6.93
C VAL A 24 -3.56 5.95 -7.87
N LEU A 25 -2.43 6.48 -7.41
CA LEU A 25 -1.58 7.36 -8.21
C LEU A 25 -0.99 6.65 -9.44
N THR A 26 -0.79 5.32 -9.38
CA THR A 26 -0.33 4.56 -10.56
C THR A 26 -1.40 4.42 -11.65
N PHE A 27 -2.65 4.76 -11.38
CA PHE A 27 -3.74 4.83 -12.35
C PHE A 27 -4.09 6.27 -12.76
N SER A 28 -3.49 7.26 -12.11
CA SER A 28 -3.80 8.66 -12.37
C SER A 28 -3.02 9.20 -13.56
N PRO A 29 -3.68 9.69 -14.62
CA PRO A 29 -2.99 10.30 -15.76
C PRO A 29 -2.19 11.55 -15.39
N LEU A 30 -2.49 12.15 -14.23
CA LEU A 30 -1.76 13.31 -13.70
C LEU A 30 -0.46 12.91 -13.00
N ALA A 31 -0.40 11.72 -12.40
CA ALA A 31 0.73 11.26 -11.61
C ALA A 31 1.67 10.30 -12.37
N THR A 32 1.11 9.43 -13.21
CA THR A 32 1.89 8.41 -13.94
C THR A 32 3.10 8.95 -14.70
N PRO A 33 3.08 10.15 -15.33
CA PRO A 33 4.26 10.67 -16.02
C PRO A 33 5.43 11.04 -15.09
N MET A 34 5.20 11.11 -13.78
CA MET A 34 6.21 11.51 -12.79
C MET A 34 6.72 10.33 -11.97
N ILE A 35 6.10 9.15 -12.08
CA ILE A 35 6.40 7.98 -11.24
C ILE A 35 7.26 7.00 -12.02
N HIS A 36 8.33 6.52 -11.41
CA HIS A 36 9.29 5.61 -12.04
C HIS A 36 9.27 4.21 -11.41
N GLN A 37 8.89 4.09 -10.13
CA GLN A 37 8.71 2.84 -9.41
C GLN A 37 7.59 2.98 -8.36
N ALA A 38 6.99 1.86 -7.95
CA ALA A 38 6.03 1.84 -6.86
C ALA A 38 6.30 0.70 -5.88
N ILE A 39 6.25 1.00 -4.57
CA ILE A 39 6.33 0.03 -3.48
C ILE A 39 5.03 0.06 -2.70
N LEU A 40 4.32 -1.08 -2.68
CA LEU A 40 2.98 -1.21 -2.10
C LEU A 40 3.00 -2.29 -1.01
N GLN A 41 3.07 -1.88 0.25
CA GLN A 41 3.17 -2.77 1.40
C GLN A 41 1.79 -2.98 2.04
N SER A 42 1.31 -4.22 2.10
CA SER A 42 0.03 -4.59 2.73
C SER A 42 -1.13 -3.68 2.31
N GLY A 43 -1.26 -3.39 0.99
CA GLY A 43 -2.30 -2.51 0.51
C GLY A 43 -2.37 -2.46 -1.02
N SER A 44 -3.34 -3.16 -1.61
CA SER A 44 -3.68 -3.05 -3.02
C SER A 44 -5.09 -2.49 -3.15
N ILE A 45 -5.28 -1.53 -4.07
CA ILE A 45 -6.60 -1.00 -4.37
C ILE A 45 -7.24 -1.70 -5.56
N ALA A 46 -6.43 -2.31 -6.42
CA ALA A 46 -6.87 -3.12 -7.54
C ALA A 46 -6.94 -4.59 -7.15
N CYS A 47 -7.88 -5.32 -7.73
CA CYS A 47 -8.07 -6.75 -7.52
C CYS A 47 -8.39 -7.15 -6.06
N PHE A 48 -8.75 -6.21 -5.20
CA PHE A 48 -9.16 -6.51 -3.84
C PHE A 48 -10.56 -7.15 -3.83
N PRO A 49 -10.86 -8.10 -2.93
CA PRO A 49 -12.14 -8.82 -2.90
C PRO A 49 -13.39 -7.94 -2.77
N SER A 50 -13.24 -6.74 -2.22
CA SER A 50 -14.33 -5.75 -2.16
C SER A 50 -13.86 -4.39 -2.67
N PRO A 51 -14.75 -3.58 -3.27
CA PRO A 51 -14.38 -2.27 -3.79
C PRO A 51 -13.80 -1.35 -2.70
N MET A 52 -12.59 -0.84 -2.93
CA MET A 52 -11.90 0.09 -2.02
C MET A 52 -12.01 1.55 -2.48
N VAL A 53 -12.83 1.81 -3.50
CA VAL A 53 -13.10 3.14 -4.04
C VAL A 53 -14.60 3.45 -4.00
N PHE A 54 -14.94 4.73 -3.96
CA PHE A 54 -16.31 5.19 -4.06
C PHE A 54 -16.61 5.78 -5.45
N THR A 55 -17.87 5.69 -5.86
CA THR A 55 -18.42 6.57 -6.88
C THR A 55 -18.62 7.97 -6.31
N LYS A 56 -18.76 9.00 -7.16
CA LYS A 56 -19.07 10.37 -6.73
C LYS A 56 -20.34 10.43 -5.86
N ALA A 57 -21.38 9.66 -6.21
CA ALA A 57 -22.62 9.63 -5.43
C ALA A 57 -22.43 9.05 -4.02
N GLN A 58 -21.64 7.98 -3.88
CA GLN A 58 -21.32 7.41 -2.57
C GLN A 58 -20.47 8.37 -1.71
N ALA A 59 -19.46 9.00 -2.31
CA ALA A 59 -18.64 10.00 -1.62
C ALA A 59 -19.48 11.23 -1.19
N GLN A 60 -20.42 11.67 -2.03
CA GLN A 60 -21.31 12.78 -1.69
C GLN A 60 -22.20 12.42 -0.50
N ALA A 61 -22.78 11.23 -0.46
CA ALA A 61 -23.61 10.77 0.66
C ALA A 61 -22.84 10.76 2.00
N VAL A 62 -21.56 10.35 1.98
CA VAL A 62 -20.67 10.41 3.15
C VAL A 62 -20.38 11.87 3.54
N THR A 63 -20.13 12.73 2.57
CA THR A 63 -19.88 14.16 2.79
C THR A 63 -21.09 14.85 3.41
N ASP A 64 -22.29 14.60 2.87
CA ASP A 64 -23.54 15.18 3.37
C ASP A 64 -23.78 14.75 4.83
N LYS A 65 -23.53 13.47 5.14
CA LYS A 65 -23.64 12.96 6.52
C LYS A 65 -22.60 13.59 7.45
N PHE A 66 -21.38 13.79 6.99
CA PHE A 66 -20.35 14.46 7.78
C PHE A 66 -20.71 15.93 8.06
N TYR A 67 -21.25 16.64 7.06
CA TYR A 67 -21.74 18.00 7.26
C TYR A 67 -22.90 18.08 8.27
N GLU A 68 -23.83 17.12 8.20
CA GLU A 68 -24.92 16.98 9.18
C GLU A 68 -24.38 16.83 10.60
N LEU A 69 -23.41 15.92 10.81
CA LEU A 69 -22.78 15.68 12.11
C LEU A 69 -22.03 16.90 12.65
N CYS A 70 -21.40 17.66 11.76
CA CYS A 70 -20.69 18.90 12.10
C CYS A 70 -21.62 20.11 12.28
N GLY A 71 -22.89 20.02 11.88
CA GLY A 71 -23.83 21.15 11.90
C GLY A 71 -23.48 22.26 10.91
N VAL A 72 -22.86 21.92 9.76
CA VAL A 72 -22.40 22.85 8.72
C VAL A 72 -22.97 22.48 7.36
N SER A 73 -22.79 23.35 6.38
CA SER A 73 -23.33 23.18 5.02
C SER A 73 -22.27 23.29 3.90
N SER A 74 -21.03 23.59 4.25
CA SER A 74 -19.96 23.80 3.28
C SER A 74 -18.59 23.39 3.82
N ILE A 75 -17.66 23.14 2.91
CA ILE A 75 -16.26 22.85 3.25
C ILE A 75 -15.57 24.05 3.91
N GLU A 76 -15.97 25.28 3.55
CA GLU A 76 -15.47 26.51 4.14
C GLU A 76 -15.85 26.62 5.62
N GLU A 77 -17.04 26.14 5.99
CA GLU A 77 -17.47 26.06 7.39
C GLU A 77 -16.74 24.96 8.13
N VAL A 78 -16.59 23.76 7.54
CA VAL A 78 -15.77 22.66 8.12
C VAL A 78 -14.35 23.13 8.46
N ARG A 79 -13.70 23.87 7.55
CA ARG A 79 -12.33 24.38 7.75
C ARG A 79 -12.19 25.37 8.91
N ARG A 80 -13.26 25.89 9.46
CA ARG A 80 -13.27 26.82 10.60
C ARG A 80 -13.48 26.11 11.94
N LEU A 81 -13.87 24.85 11.91
CA LEU A 81 -14.07 24.06 13.12
C LEU A 81 -12.71 23.72 13.77
N PRO A 82 -12.64 23.63 15.09
CA PRO A 82 -11.47 23.10 15.80
C PRO A 82 -11.13 21.69 15.31
N ALA A 83 -9.84 21.34 15.26
CA ALA A 83 -9.40 20.03 14.82
C ALA A 83 -9.93 18.91 15.69
N GLU A 84 -10.05 19.11 17.01
CA GLU A 84 -10.61 18.15 17.96
C GLU A 84 -12.10 17.88 17.70
N ASP A 85 -12.90 18.90 17.38
CA ASP A 85 -14.30 18.72 17.01
C ASP A 85 -14.43 17.89 15.71
N LEU A 86 -13.56 18.15 14.72
CA LEU A 86 -13.53 17.38 13.48
C LEU A 86 -13.16 15.92 13.71
N LEU A 87 -12.22 15.64 14.63
CA LEU A 87 -11.82 14.29 15.00
C LEU A 87 -13.00 13.55 15.64
N ASP A 88 -13.66 14.15 16.65
CA ASP A 88 -14.83 13.57 17.31
C ASP A 88 -15.96 13.25 16.30
N LYS A 89 -16.21 14.16 15.33
CA LYS A 89 -17.21 13.94 14.29
C LYS A 89 -16.80 12.88 13.27
N SER A 90 -15.50 12.77 12.99
CA SER A 90 -14.96 11.68 12.17
C SER A 90 -15.14 10.33 12.84
N ASP A 91 -14.89 10.21 14.15
CA ASP A 91 -15.09 8.99 14.92
C ASP A 91 -16.59 8.61 14.96
N GLU A 92 -17.48 9.60 15.15
CA GLU A 92 -18.93 9.39 15.06
C GLU A 92 -19.34 8.86 13.66
N LEU A 93 -18.80 9.45 12.59
CA LEU A 93 -19.02 9.00 11.22
C LEU A 93 -18.54 7.55 11.01
N MET A 94 -17.38 7.20 11.54
CA MET A 94 -16.82 5.84 11.43
C MET A 94 -17.71 4.77 12.12
N THR A 95 -18.46 5.12 13.15
CA THR A 95 -19.43 4.21 13.76
C THR A 95 -20.63 3.93 12.85
N LEU A 96 -21.01 4.89 12.00
CA LEU A 96 -22.12 4.77 11.04
C LEU A 96 -21.69 4.04 9.75
N TYR A 97 -20.42 4.12 9.41
CA TYR A 97 -19.82 3.48 8.24
C TYR A 97 -18.73 2.51 8.69
N PRO A 98 -19.07 1.23 8.97
CA PRO A 98 -18.13 0.26 9.53
C PRO A 98 -16.95 -0.09 8.61
N SER A 99 -16.99 0.39 7.38
CA SER A 99 -15.86 0.36 6.43
C SER A 99 -15.45 1.78 6.14
N LEU A 100 -14.14 2.06 6.16
CA LEU A 100 -13.50 3.39 5.95
C LEU A 100 -14.39 4.39 5.19
N PRO A 101 -14.93 5.45 5.83
CA PRO A 101 -15.84 6.39 5.18
C PRO A 101 -15.13 7.31 4.17
N PHE A 102 -13.84 7.55 4.39
CA PHE A 102 -13.02 8.35 3.48
C PHE A 102 -12.17 7.43 2.60
N ARG A 103 -12.55 7.33 1.34
CA ARG A 103 -11.91 6.48 0.33
C ARG A 103 -11.58 7.26 -0.92
N PRO A 104 -10.67 6.76 -1.76
CA PRO A 104 -10.50 7.28 -3.11
C PRO A 104 -11.82 7.26 -3.89
N VAL A 105 -12.00 8.26 -4.74
CA VAL A 105 -13.23 8.44 -5.52
C VAL A 105 -12.93 8.32 -7.00
N VAL A 106 -13.74 7.54 -7.71
CA VAL A 106 -13.73 7.52 -9.17
C VAL A 106 -14.35 8.84 -9.64
N ASP A 107 -13.50 9.84 -9.91
CA ASP A 107 -13.90 11.19 -10.24
C ASP A 107 -13.81 11.51 -11.75
N GLY A 108 -13.20 10.63 -12.53
CA GLY A 108 -12.96 10.81 -13.96
C GLY A 108 -11.79 11.76 -14.26
N HIS A 109 -11.02 12.18 -13.24
CA HIS A 109 -9.93 13.14 -13.35
C HIS A 109 -8.62 12.61 -12.70
N ILE A 110 -8.63 12.39 -11.38
CA ILE A 110 -7.51 11.76 -10.66
C ILE A 110 -7.57 10.25 -10.85
N LEU A 111 -8.75 9.67 -10.69
CA LEU A 111 -9.01 8.24 -10.92
C LEU A 111 -10.08 8.12 -12.02
N PRO A 112 -9.68 7.83 -13.28
CA PRO A 112 -10.59 7.85 -14.44
C PRO A 112 -11.72 6.82 -14.38
N ASP A 113 -11.41 5.62 -13.87
CA ASP A 113 -12.36 4.53 -13.67
C ASP A 113 -11.95 3.71 -12.43
N THR A 114 -12.66 2.62 -12.14
CA THR A 114 -12.30 1.75 -11.03
C THR A 114 -10.93 1.09 -11.31
N PRO A 115 -10.10 0.86 -10.27
CA PRO A 115 -8.79 0.21 -10.43
C PRO A 115 -8.88 -1.16 -11.12
N ASP A 116 -9.98 -1.89 -10.91
CA ASP A 116 -10.18 -3.20 -11.55
C ASP A 116 -10.42 -3.11 -13.06
N VAL A 117 -11.19 -2.10 -13.50
CA VAL A 117 -11.38 -1.81 -14.93
C VAL A 117 -10.06 -1.40 -15.55
N LEU A 118 -9.39 -0.40 -14.95
CA LEU A 118 -8.11 0.11 -15.43
C LEU A 118 -7.03 -0.98 -15.47
N THR A 119 -7.00 -1.88 -14.47
CA THR A 119 -6.07 -3.02 -14.46
C THR A 119 -6.31 -3.97 -15.62
N LYS A 120 -7.58 -4.30 -15.92
CA LYS A 120 -7.95 -5.17 -17.05
C LYS A 120 -7.60 -4.55 -18.41
N GLU A 121 -7.69 -3.23 -18.51
CA GLU A 121 -7.42 -2.48 -19.74
C GLU A 121 -5.92 -2.14 -19.91
N GLY A 122 -5.08 -2.45 -18.90
CA GLY A 122 -3.66 -2.11 -18.90
C GLY A 122 -3.38 -0.63 -18.61
N GLY A 123 -4.31 0.06 -17.95
CA GLY A 123 -4.24 1.49 -17.64
C GLY A 123 -3.40 1.83 -16.40
N MET A 124 -2.68 0.85 -15.81
CA MET A 124 -1.71 1.14 -14.76
C MET A 124 -0.44 1.78 -15.31
N ALA A 125 0.32 2.49 -14.48
CA ALA A 125 1.63 3.00 -14.84
C ALA A 125 2.57 1.87 -15.29
N HIS A 126 3.26 2.06 -16.41
CA HIS A 126 4.19 1.08 -16.97
C HIS A 126 5.57 1.21 -16.30
N ILE A 127 5.65 0.80 -15.04
CA ILE A 127 6.81 0.89 -14.15
C ILE A 127 7.04 -0.44 -13.42
N PRO A 128 8.21 -0.66 -12.80
CA PRO A 128 8.41 -1.74 -11.85
C PRO A 128 7.55 -1.57 -10.57
N TYR A 129 7.09 -2.71 -10.03
CA TYR A 129 6.35 -2.75 -8.77
C TYR A 129 7.03 -3.69 -7.78
N LEU A 130 7.09 -3.29 -6.52
CA LEU A 130 7.46 -4.14 -5.39
C LEU A 130 6.26 -4.20 -4.45
N MET A 131 5.74 -5.39 -4.17
CA MET A 131 4.51 -5.58 -3.40
C MET A 131 4.66 -6.72 -2.42
N GLY A 132 3.99 -6.65 -1.29
CA GLY A 132 3.96 -7.77 -0.35
C GLY A 132 3.07 -7.54 0.84
N VAL A 133 3.09 -8.52 1.74
CA VAL A 133 2.24 -8.59 2.92
C VAL A 133 3.03 -9.09 4.12
N THR A 134 2.48 -8.95 5.32
CA THR A 134 2.97 -9.62 6.52
C THR A 134 2.23 -10.95 6.74
N LYS A 135 2.84 -11.87 7.51
CA LYS A 135 2.25 -13.19 7.79
C LYS A 135 0.94 -13.09 8.59
N ASP A 136 0.89 -12.20 9.57
CA ASP A 136 -0.28 -12.00 10.44
C ASP A 136 -1.00 -10.69 10.09
N ASP A 137 -1.25 -10.51 8.78
CA ASP A 137 -1.82 -9.28 8.20
C ASP A 137 -3.34 -9.17 8.43
N LEU A 138 -3.92 -8.05 8.02
CA LEU A 138 -5.38 -7.85 8.01
C LEU A 138 -6.05 -8.62 6.86
N PHE A 139 -7.36 -8.84 7.00
CA PHE A 139 -8.21 -9.49 5.98
C PHE A 139 -7.81 -10.93 5.65
N ILE A 140 -7.21 -11.64 6.60
CA ILE A 140 -7.01 -13.08 6.54
C ILE A 140 -8.26 -13.74 7.11
N PRO A 141 -8.93 -14.65 6.38
CA PRO A 141 -10.08 -15.40 6.91
C PRO A 141 -9.66 -16.25 8.11
N GLU A 142 -10.57 -16.43 9.07
CA GLU A 142 -10.30 -17.26 10.24
C GLU A 142 -9.88 -18.69 9.84
N GLY A 143 -8.75 -19.14 10.36
CA GLY A 143 -8.18 -20.45 10.08
C GLY A 143 -7.45 -20.59 8.72
N ALA A 144 -7.40 -19.52 7.92
CA ALA A 144 -6.69 -19.50 6.65
C ALA A 144 -5.22 -19.05 6.83
N SER A 145 -4.40 -19.30 5.82
CA SER A 145 -3.05 -18.74 5.74
C SER A 145 -3.08 -17.30 5.23
N HIS A 146 -2.00 -16.52 5.48
CA HIS A 146 -1.86 -15.17 4.92
C HIS A 146 -1.96 -15.15 3.38
N ARG A 147 -1.59 -16.23 2.70
CA ARG A 147 -1.69 -16.36 1.23
C ARG A 147 -3.12 -16.45 0.71
N GLU A 148 -4.09 -16.69 1.60
CA GLU A 148 -5.54 -16.62 1.31
C GLU A 148 -6.13 -15.26 1.72
N GLY A 149 -5.35 -14.41 2.36
CA GLY A 149 -5.73 -13.06 2.77
C GLY A 149 -5.98 -12.11 1.60
N GLY A 150 -6.85 -11.12 1.84
CA GLY A 150 -7.27 -10.18 0.79
C GLY A 150 -6.11 -9.37 0.18
N PHE A 151 -5.13 -8.95 0.97
CA PHE A 151 -3.97 -8.21 0.45
C PHE A 151 -3.05 -9.08 -0.41
N PHE A 152 -2.81 -10.33 0.03
CA PHE A 152 -1.97 -11.25 -0.75
C PHE A 152 -2.61 -11.61 -2.09
N THR A 153 -3.88 -12.02 -2.07
CA THR A 153 -4.60 -12.40 -3.30
C THR A 153 -4.74 -11.24 -4.27
N ALA A 154 -4.92 -10.02 -3.77
CA ALA A 154 -4.94 -8.81 -4.58
C ALA A 154 -3.55 -8.52 -5.19
N ALA A 155 -2.47 -8.64 -4.42
CA ALA A 155 -1.11 -8.44 -4.90
C ALA A 155 -0.75 -9.42 -6.02
N VAL A 156 -1.05 -10.72 -5.85
CA VAL A 156 -0.84 -11.75 -6.86
C VAL A 156 -1.67 -11.49 -8.12
N SER A 157 -2.94 -11.12 -7.95
CA SER A 157 -3.82 -10.84 -9.09
C SER A 157 -3.36 -9.62 -9.89
N PHE A 158 -2.90 -8.57 -9.20
CA PHE A 158 -2.33 -7.39 -9.85
C PHE A 158 -0.99 -7.72 -10.52
N ALA A 159 -0.12 -8.52 -9.88
CA ALA A 159 1.14 -8.97 -10.48
C ALA A 159 0.90 -9.75 -11.79
N ASN A 160 -0.12 -10.61 -11.83
CA ASN A 160 -0.53 -11.31 -13.04
C ASN A 160 -0.99 -10.34 -14.14
N ALA A 161 -1.71 -9.28 -13.79
CA ALA A 161 -2.12 -8.25 -14.76
C ALA A 161 -0.91 -7.46 -15.29
N CYS A 162 0.00 -7.05 -14.41
CA CYS A 162 1.26 -6.38 -14.78
C CYS A 162 2.10 -7.27 -15.72
N ARG A 163 2.19 -8.56 -15.42
CA ARG A 163 2.93 -9.51 -16.25
C ARG A 163 2.41 -9.59 -17.68
N LYS A 164 1.09 -9.50 -17.89
CA LYS A 164 0.47 -9.44 -19.24
C LYS A 164 0.91 -8.20 -20.03
N GLN A 165 1.34 -7.13 -19.33
CA GLN A 165 1.89 -5.91 -19.90
C GLN A 165 3.44 -5.92 -19.95
N ASN A 166 4.08 -7.05 -19.62
CA ASN A 166 5.54 -7.20 -19.50
C ASN A 166 6.17 -6.26 -18.45
N LEU A 167 5.43 -5.90 -17.40
CA LEU A 167 5.94 -5.09 -16.31
C LEU A 167 6.57 -5.98 -15.23
N PRO A 168 7.77 -5.66 -14.72
CA PRO A 168 8.39 -6.42 -13.63
C PRO A 168 7.65 -6.15 -12.32
N VAL A 169 7.32 -7.22 -11.60
CA VAL A 169 6.74 -7.18 -10.25
C VAL A 169 7.54 -8.09 -9.36
N TYR A 170 7.93 -7.60 -8.19
CA TYR A 170 8.62 -8.34 -7.15
C TYR A 170 7.68 -8.53 -5.97
N LEU A 171 7.39 -9.79 -5.61
CA LEU A 171 6.50 -10.09 -4.51
C LEU A 171 7.29 -10.56 -3.29
N TYR A 172 6.88 -10.09 -2.09
CA TYR A 172 7.43 -10.56 -0.82
C TYR A 172 6.34 -10.95 0.18
N GLU A 173 6.77 -11.74 1.16
CA GLU A 173 6.06 -11.98 2.42
C GLU A 173 7.02 -11.75 3.58
N PHE A 174 6.58 -10.96 4.56
CA PHE A 174 7.31 -10.76 5.80
C PHE A 174 6.75 -11.72 6.85
N CYS A 175 7.55 -12.72 7.21
CA CYS A 175 7.16 -13.82 8.10
C CYS A 175 7.93 -13.84 9.43
N HIS A 176 8.77 -12.83 9.68
CA HIS A 176 9.55 -12.72 10.89
C HIS A 176 8.70 -12.26 12.06
N ASP A 177 8.60 -13.08 13.10
CA ASP A 177 7.87 -12.76 14.32
C ASP A 177 8.68 -11.74 15.14
N LEU A 178 8.09 -10.58 15.46
CA LEU A 178 8.78 -9.53 16.20
C LEU A 178 9.04 -9.95 17.65
N PRO A 179 10.24 -9.70 18.21
CA PRO A 179 10.56 -10.08 19.59
C PRO A 179 9.77 -9.24 20.61
N GLY A 180 9.59 -9.82 21.81
CA GLY A 180 8.98 -9.13 22.97
C GLY A 180 7.48 -9.23 23.12
N SER A 181 6.78 -9.95 22.22
CA SER A 181 5.37 -10.32 22.35
C SER A 181 5.03 -11.47 21.42
N ASP A 182 3.84 -12.06 21.60
CA ASP A 182 3.33 -13.14 20.73
C ASP A 182 2.45 -12.59 19.58
N ASP A 183 2.64 -11.32 19.19
CA ASP A 183 1.84 -10.67 18.13
C ASP A 183 2.20 -11.15 16.72
N GLY A 184 3.33 -11.88 16.57
CA GLY A 184 3.80 -12.38 15.28
C GLY A 184 4.27 -11.27 14.32
N ALA A 185 4.15 -11.54 13.04
CA ALA A 185 4.42 -10.60 11.96
C ALA A 185 3.14 -9.82 11.60
N PHE A 186 2.66 -8.99 12.52
CA PHE A 186 1.39 -8.26 12.42
C PHE A 186 1.42 -7.16 11.34
N HIS A 187 0.25 -6.67 10.97
CA HIS A 187 0.10 -5.59 9.98
C HIS A 187 1.00 -4.39 10.29
N SER A 188 1.84 -3.98 9.34
CA SER A 188 2.84 -2.90 9.42
C SER A 188 4.11 -3.19 10.25
N SER A 189 4.28 -4.42 10.76
CA SER A 189 5.46 -4.78 11.55
C SER A 189 6.78 -4.71 10.75
N GLU A 190 6.74 -4.91 9.45
CA GLU A 190 7.89 -4.83 8.54
C GLU A 190 8.46 -3.42 8.40
N LEU A 191 7.72 -2.37 8.79
CA LEU A 191 8.18 -0.99 8.65
C LEU A 191 9.43 -0.67 9.45
N TRP A 192 9.60 -1.28 10.63
CA TRP A 192 10.83 -1.13 11.41
C TRP A 192 12.06 -1.59 10.65
N TYR A 193 11.91 -2.65 9.86
CA TYR A 193 12.96 -3.27 9.05
C TYR A 193 13.19 -2.50 7.75
N THR A 194 12.14 -2.18 7.00
CA THR A 194 12.25 -1.47 5.72
C THR A 194 12.85 -0.06 5.85
N PHE A 195 12.66 0.59 7.01
CA PHE A 195 13.25 1.90 7.30
C PHE A 195 14.53 1.84 8.13
N GLY A 196 15.01 0.65 8.53
CA GLY A 196 16.21 0.48 9.34
C GLY A 196 16.12 1.20 10.70
N THR A 197 14.93 1.27 11.29
CA THR A 197 14.66 2.06 12.50
C THR A 197 14.53 1.23 13.77
N LEU A 198 15.04 0.01 13.78
CA LEU A 198 14.98 -0.93 14.92
C LEU A 198 15.48 -0.30 16.23
N ASN A 199 16.52 0.51 16.16
CA ASN A 199 17.08 1.21 17.34
C ASN A 199 16.11 2.22 18.01
N ARG A 200 14.97 2.52 17.36
CA ARG A 200 13.91 3.38 17.89
C ARG A 200 12.72 2.57 18.39
N CYS A 201 12.72 1.27 18.16
CA CYS A 201 11.69 0.38 18.64
C CYS A 201 11.94 0.03 20.11
N TRP A 202 10.88 -0.07 20.90
CA TRP A 202 10.95 -0.46 22.30
C TRP A 202 11.19 -1.97 22.52
N ARG A 203 11.04 -2.76 21.44
CA ARG A 203 11.19 -4.22 21.46
C ARG A 203 12.65 -4.61 21.63
N PRO A 204 12.95 -5.76 22.26
CA PRO A 204 14.34 -6.25 22.47
C PRO A 204 14.89 -6.85 21.17
N MET A 205 15.17 -6.00 20.19
CA MET A 205 15.69 -6.39 18.88
C MET A 205 17.04 -7.11 19.01
N THR A 206 17.20 -8.19 18.28
CA THR A 206 18.37 -9.07 18.26
C THR A 206 19.32 -8.76 17.10
N ASP A 207 20.46 -9.41 17.05
CA ASP A 207 21.38 -9.30 15.91
C ASP A 207 20.76 -9.88 14.62
N GLU A 208 19.86 -10.87 14.74
CA GLU A 208 19.11 -11.42 13.60
C GLU A 208 18.13 -10.40 13.05
N ASP A 209 17.43 -9.67 13.91
CA ASP A 209 16.57 -8.55 13.49
C ASP A 209 17.34 -7.48 12.74
N HIS A 210 18.52 -7.10 13.25
CA HIS A 210 19.39 -6.12 12.60
C HIS A 210 19.90 -6.61 11.24
N ALA A 211 20.27 -7.89 11.11
CA ALA A 211 20.70 -8.46 9.84
C ALA A 211 19.55 -8.51 8.82
N LEU A 212 18.35 -8.89 9.25
CA LEU A 212 17.15 -8.88 8.41
C LEU A 212 16.78 -7.45 7.95
N ALA A 213 16.87 -6.48 8.84
CA ALA A 213 16.63 -5.07 8.49
C ALA A 213 17.66 -4.55 7.46
N GLU A 214 18.93 -4.91 7.59
CA GLU A 214 19.96 -4.57 6.62
C GLU A 214 19.66 -5.17 5.24
N GLU A 215 19.25 -6.45 5.18
CA GLU A 215 18.83 -7.10 3.93
C GLU A 215 17.64 -6.37 3.30
N MET A 216 16.59 -6.08 4.09
CA MET A 216 15.40 -5.39 3.59
C MET A 216 15.71 -3.97 3.10
N VAL A 217 16.47 -3.18 3.86
CA VAL A 217 16.90 -1.84 3.44
C VAL A 217 17.68 -1.91 2.13
N THR A 218 18.56 -2.91 1.98
CA THR A 218 19.33 -3.11 0.75
C THR A 218 18.41 -3.38 -0.43
N CYS A 219 17.46 -4.32 -0.31
CA CYS A 219 16.49 -4.64 -1.36
C CYS A 219 15.63 -3.41 -1.74
N TRP A 220 15.08 -2.70 -0.76
CA TRP A 220 14.21 -1.54 -1.00
C TRP A 220 14.97 -0.40 -1.66
N THR A 221 16.17 -0.08 -1.17
CA THR A 221 16.99 1.00 -1.76
C THR A 221 17.52 0.65 -3.14
N SER A 222 17.86 -0.61 -3.41
CA SER A 222 18.21 -1.10 -4.73
C SER A 222 17.04 -0.91 -5.69
N PHE A 223 15.84 -1.37 -5.30
CA PHE A 223 14.64 -1.19 -6.10
C PHE A 223 14.33 0.29 -6.37
N MET A 224 14.44 1.17 -5.37
CA MET A 224 14.25 2.62 -5.53
C MET A 224 15.25 3.27 -6.49
N LYS A 225 16.47 2.72 -6.61
CA LYS A 225 17.50 3.25 -7.50
C LYS A 225 17.30 2.84 -8.95
N GLN A 226 16.90 1.60 -9.21
CA GLN A 226 16.97 1.00 -10.55
C GLN A 226 15.74 0.17 -10.96
N GLY A 227 14.72 0.05 -10.10
CA GLY A 227 13.54 -0.77 -10.38
C GLY A 227 13.77 -2.28 -10.22
N ASP A 228 14.91 -2.67 -9.65
CA ASP A 228 15.33 -4.05 -9.40
C ASP A 228 15.89 -4.15 -7.97
N PRO A 229 15.41 -5.09 -7.12
CA PRO A 229 15.85 -5.20 -5.72
C PRO A 229 17.20 -5.92 -5.55
N ASN A 230 17.91 -6.30 -6.63
CA ASN A 230 19.00 -7.27 -6.61
C ASN A 230 20.42 -6.68 -6.57
N GLU A 231 20.60 -5.39 -6.24
CA GLU A 231 21.95 -4.84 -6.01
C GLU A 231 22.46 -5.29 -4.63
N ASP A 232 23.65 -5.93 -4.60
CA ASP A 232 24.33 -6.37 -3.37
C ASP A 232 23.56 -7.34 -2.47
N VAL A 233 22.61 -8.11 -3.03
CA VAL A 233 21.84 -9.12 -2.29
C VAL A 233 22.55 -10.48 -2.26
N LYS A 234 22.33 -11.25 -1.18
CA LYS A 234 22.89 -12.61 -1.05
C LYS A 234 22.17 -13.64 -1.92
N GLU A 235 20.87 -13.44 -2.13
CA GLU A 235 20.01 -14.33 -2.90
C GLU A 235 19.19 -13.52 -3.88
N GLU A 236 19.17 -13.94 -5.15
CA GLU A 236 18.41 -13.28 -6.21
C GLU A 236 16.91 -13.29 -5.93
N TRP A 237 16.30 -12.12 -5.90
CA TRP A 237 14.86 -11.95 -5.84
C TRP A 237 14.30 -11.90 -7.26
N LYS A 238 13.75 -13.00 -7.73
CA LYS A 238 13.20 -13.11 -9.10
C LYS A 238 11.88 -12.37 -9.23
N ALA A 239 11.70 -11.72 -10.37
CA ALA A 239 10.42 -11.12 -10.71
C ALA A 239 9.32 -12.20 -10.82
N TRP A 240 8.10 -11.81 -10.50
CA TRP A 240 6.92 -12.67 -10.56
C TRP A 240 6.68 -13.23 -11.96
N THR A 241 6.38 -14.53 -12.06
CA THR A 241 5.93 -15.21 -13.28
C THR A 241 4.73 -16.09 -12.96
N GLU A 242 3.78 -16.26 -13.90
CA GLU A 242 2.60 -17.13 -13.69
C GLU A 242 2.96 -18.61 -13.50
N GLU A 243 4.08 -19.08 -14.09
CA GLU A 243 4.47 -20.50 -14.14
C GLU A 243 5.25 -20.99 -12.92
N GLY A 244 5.50 -20.17 -11.95
CA GLY A 244 6.30 -20.55 -10.77
C GLY A 244 6.70 -19.33 -9.94
N GLY A 245 5.71 -18.51 -9.64
CA GLY A 245 5.86 -17.22 -9.02
C GLY A 245 6.80 -17.24 -7.83
N PHE A 246 7.92 -16.54 -7.94
CA PHE A 246 8.85 -16.37 -6.83
C PHE A 246 8.31 -15.32 -5.87
N ILE A 247 8.27 -15.67 -4.61
CA ILE A 247 7.93 -14.75 -3.52
C ILE A 247 9.09 -14.76 -2.55
N LYS A 248 9.72 -13.61 -2.33
CA LYS A 248 10.80 -13.48 -1.36
C LYS A 248 10.22 -13.53 0.05
N THR A 249 10.69 -14.48 0.84
CA THR A 249 10.31 -14.58 2.26
C THR A 249 11.38 -13.91 3.11
N PHE A 250 10.98 -12.98 3.95
CA PHE A 250 11.77 -12.38 5.01
C PHE A 250 11.31 -12.97 6.34
N ALA A 251 12.16 -13.84 6.96
CA ALA A 251 11.83 -14.59 8.16
C ALA A 251 13.03 -14.69 9.14
#